data_74e688825ce0e61085e19c2d4b2f2838
#
_entry.id   74e688825ce0e61085e19c2d4b2f2838
#
_cell.length_a   1.000
_cell.length_b   1.000
_cell.length_c   1.000
_cell.angle_alpha   90.00
_cell.angle_beta   90.00
_cell.angle_gamma   90.00
#
_symmetry.space_group_name_H-M   'P 1'
#
loop_
_entity.id
_entity.type
_entity.pdbx_description
1 polymer ?
#
loop_
_entity_poly.entity_id
_entity_poly.type
_entity_poly.pdbx_seq_one_letter_code
_entity_poly.pdbx_strand_id
1 'polypeptide(L)'
;MTAKALLFSLFTFHFSLLTVSDAYAMHISEGILPLDWAALWFLVAAPFVAFGLYRLKKLSAADMSFKPLVGLMAAVVFIISCMPIPVPTAGTCSHPCGTGMSGIILGPAISVLVTAVALLIQALFLAHGGLSTMGADIVSMGVMGSFAGYLTFRALRSMKMSLSVAGFMAGLLADWATYLTTSVELASGIKGDSPFMPLFGKVLIAFIPTQLPLGILEGALTAGMVVLLSKKRPDLLVKMRVLKPEEVAP
;
A
#
# COMPACT_ATOMS: atom_id res chain seq x y z
N MET A 1 13.04 -36.60 -14.20
CA MET A 1 13.69 -35.72 -13.22
C MET A 1 13.40 -36.29 -11.84
N THR A 2 14.40 -36.66 -11.05
CA THR A 2 14.18 -37.28 -9.73
C THR A 2 13.73 -36.20 -8.73
N ALA A 3 12.93 -36.57 -7.73
CA ALA A 3 12.46 -35.65 -6.68
C ALA A 3 13.62 -34.90 -6.00
N LYS A 4 14.80 -35.54 -5.88
CA LYS A 4 16.04 -34.91 -5.39
C LYS A 4 16.56 -33.77 -6.31
N ALA A 5 16.48 -33.95 -7.62
CA ALA A 5 16.88 -32.93 -8.59
C ALA A 5 15.92 -31.74 -8.59
N LEU A 6 14.62 -31.98 -8.39
CA LEU A 6 13.62 -30.92 -8.25
C LEU A 6 13.82 -30.13 -6.96
N LEU A 7 14.04 -30.82 -5.83
CA LEU A 7 14.33 -30.19 -4.54
C LEU A 7 15.63 -29.37 -4.57
N PHE A 8 16.68 -29.91 -5.20
CA PHE A 8 17.94 -29.19 -5.37
C PHE A 8 17.78 -27.97 -6.27
N SER A 9 17.03 -28.08 -7.38
CA SER A 9 16.73 -26.95 -8.27
C SER A 9 15.88 -25.89 -7.59
N LEU A 10 14.89 -26.27 -6.78
CA LEU A 10 14.11 -25.35 -5.96
C LEU A 10 14.94 -24.68 -4.87
N PHE A 11 15.85 -25.43 -4.22
CA PHE A 11 16.75 -24.91 -3.21
C PHE A 11 17.77 -23.93 -3.83
N THR A 12 18.39 -24.29 -4.97
CA THR A 12 19.31 -23.37 -5.66
C THR A 12 18.61 -22.14 -6.21
N PHE A 13 17.39 -22.26 -6.71
CA PHE A 13 16.56 -21.13 -7.13
C PHE A 13 16.23 -20.20 -5.95
N HIS A 14 15.80 -20.77 -4.81
CA HIS A 14 15.56 -20.00 -3.58
C HIS A 14 16.84 -19.37 -3.04
N PHE A 15 17.96 -20.10 -3.05
CA PHE A 15 19.25 -19.59 -2.59
C PHE A 15 19.81 -18.50 -3.50
N SER A 16 19.64 -18.61 -4.81
CA SER A 16 20.02 -17.53 -5.74
C SER A 16 19.16 -16.27 -5.60
N LEU A 17 17.89 -16.39 -5.19
CA LEU A 17 17.05 -15.25 -4.82
C LEU A 17 17.53 -14.56 -3.53
N LEU A 18 18.16 -15.31 -2.61
CA LEU A 18 18.70 -14.77 -1.36
C LEU A 18 20.11 -14.19 -1.51
N THR A 19 20.84 -14.53 -2.58
CA THR A 19 22.21 -14.05 -2.82
C THR A 19 22.30 -12.91 -3.83
N VAL A 20 21.17 -12.37 -4.31
CA VAL A 20 21.17 -11.12 -5.08
C VAL A 20 21.46 -9.99 -4.12
N SER A 21 22.75 -9.64 -4.03
CA SER A 21 23.32 -8.66 -3.11
C SER A 21 23.11 -7.19 -3.51
N ASP A 22 22.29 -6.92 -4.49
CA ASP A 22 21.76 -5.58 -4.72
C ASP A 22 20.46 -5.47 -3.93
N ALA A 23 20.53 -4.74 -2.81
CA ALA A 23 19.39 -4.40 -2.00
C ALA A 23 18.41 -3.57 -2.85
N TYR A 24 17.57 -4.25 -3.61
CA TYR A 24 16.42 -3.60 -4.25
C TYR A 24 15.45 -3.23 -3.15
N ALA A 25 15.50 -1.96 -2.76
CA ALA A 25 14.57 -1.43 -1.77
C ALA A 25 13.13 -1.57 -2.25
N MET A 26 12.26 -1.99 -1.33
CA MET A 26 10.81 -2.03 -1.56
C MET A 26 10.28 -0.63 -1.58
N HIS A 27 10.02 0.15 -2.23
CA HIS A 27 9.71 1.58 -2.29
C HIS A 27 10.81 2.31 -3.07
N ILE A 28 10.75 3.61 -3.10
CA ILE A 28 11.84 4.39 -3.69
C ILE A 28 13.07 4.20 -2.81
N SER A 29 14.15 3.64 -3.39
CA SER A 29 15.39 3.35 -2.65
C SER A 29 16.02 4.62 -2.09
N GLU A 30 16.73 4.46 -0.95
CA GLU A 30 17.50 5.54 -0.35
C GLU A 30 18.45 6.17 -1.38
N GLY A 31 18.46 7.51 -1.44
CA GLY A 31 19.36 8.26 -2.33
C GLY A 31 18.95 8.36 -3.80
N ILE A 32 17.85 7.72 -4.24
CA ILE A 32 17.35 7.88 -5.62
C ILE A 32 16.76 9.28 -5.86
N LEU A 33 16.01 9.80 -4.88
CA LEU A 33 15.47 11.15 -4.97
C LEU A 33 16.50 12.17 -4.51
N PRO A 34 16.75 13.24 -5.27
CA PRO A 34 17.48 14.41 -4.79
C PRO A 34 16.86 14.98 -3.51
N LEU A 35 17.68 15.57 -2.64
CA LEU A 35 17.24 16.02 -1.31
C LEU A 35 16.12 17.08 -1.34
N ASP A 36 16.11 17.93 -2.35
CA ASP A 36 15.04 18.92 -2.58
C ASP A 36 13.69 18.25 -2.88
N TRP A 37 13.68 17.22 -3.72
CA TRP A 37 12.50 16.42 -3.99
C TRP A 37 12.08 15.59 -2.77
N ALA A 38 13.03 14.98 -2.07
CA ALA A 38 12.75 14.28 -0.83
C ALA A 38 12.08 15.21 0.20
N ALA A 39 12.64 16.41 0.41
CA ALA A 39 12.07 17.41 1.32
C ALA A 39 10.66 17.86 0.87
N LEU A 40 10.44 18.08 -0.43
CA LEU A 40 9.13 18.42 -0.97
C LEU A 40 8.09 17.36 -0.62
N TRP A 41 8.40 16.09 -0.82
CA TRP A 41 7.46 15.00 -0.54
C TRP A 41 7.16 14.85 0.96
N PHE A 42 8.15 15.10 1.83
CA PHE A 42 7.89 15.18 3.28
C PHE A 42 6.94 16.34 3.63
N LEU A 43 7.11 17.50 3.02
CA LEU A 43 6.21 18.63 3.23
C LEU A 43 4.79 18.32 2.76
N VAL A 44 4.64 17.60 1.65
CA VAL A 44 3.33 17.15 1.15
C VAL A 44 2.72 16.08 2.07
N ALA A 45 3.50 15.13 2.57
CA ALA A 45 3.03 14.05 3.45
C ALA A 45 2.61 14.56 4.85
N ALA A 46 3.34 15.55 5.39
CA ALA A 46 3.21 16.01 6.77
C ALA A 46 1.77 16.38 7.20
N PRO A 47 0.99 17.16 6.43
CA PRO A 47 -0.37 17.52 6.83
C PRO A 47 -1.30 16.29 6.91
N PHE A 48 -1.12 15.29 6.06
CA PHE A 48 -1.93 14.06 6.09
C PHE A 48 -1.58 13.19 7.30
N VAL A 49 -0.30 13.06 7.63
CA VAL A 49 0.16 12.34 8.83
C VAL A 49 -0.33 13.08 10.09
N ALA A 50 -0.20 14.39 10.15
CA ALA A 50 -0.70 15.20 11.26
C ALA A 50 -2.22 15.06 11.43
N PHE A 51 -2.97 15.07 10.33
CA PHE A 51 -4.41 14.84 10.37
C PHE A 51 -4.76 13.41 10.81
N GLY A 52 -3.99 12.40 10.38
CA GLY A 52 -4.12 11.02 10.85
C GLY A 52 -3.92 10.90 12.36
N LEU A 53 -2.88 11.54 12.90
CA LEU A 53 -2.62 11.59 14.36
C LEU A 53 -3.75 12.29 15.12
N TYR A 54 -4.25 13.41 14.63
CA TYR A 54 -5.39 14.12 15.21
C TYR A 54 -6.63 13.21 15.24
N ARG A 55 -6.95 12.54 14.13
CA ARG A 55 -8.08 11.61 14.01
C ARG A 55 -7.92 10.42 14.96
N LEU A 56 -6.72 9.83 15.03
CA LEU A 56 -6.42 8.72 15.95
C LEU A 56 -6.67 9.14 17.40
N LYS A 57 -6.13 10.29 17.82
CA LYS A 57 -6.34 10.83 19.17
C LYS A 57 -7.82 11.00 19.49
N LYS A 58 -8.58 11.62 18.57
CA LYS A 58 -10.02 11.87 18.75
C LYS A 58 -10.83 10.58 18.85
N LEU A 59 -10.60 9.61 17.96
CA LEU A 59 -11.34 8.36 17.94
C LEU A 59 -10.97 7.47 19.13
N SER A 60 -9.70 7.44 19.52
CA SER A 60 -9.25 6.67 20.69
C SER A 60 -9.73 7.24 22.02
N ALA A 61 -9.97 8.54 22.09
CA ALA A 61 -10.57 9.15 23.28
C ALA A 61 -12.07 8.79 23.42
N ALA A 62 -12.75 8.62 22.30
CA ALA A 62 -14.15 8.20 22.27
C ALA A 62 -14.32 6.70 22.51
N ASP A 63 -13.35 5.88 22.13
CA ASP A 63 -13.41 4.43 22.19
C ASP A 63 -12.02 3.81 22.32
N MET A 64 -11.71 3.27 23.48
CA MET A 64 -10.42 2.63 23.80
C MET A 64 -10.13 1.41 22.93
N SER A 65 -11.16 0.70 22.42
CA SER A 65 -10.98 -0.47 21.56
C SER A 65 -10.49 -0.11 20.14
N PHE A 66 -10.45 1.18 19.79
CA PHE A 66 -9.99 1.64 18.50
C PHE A 66 -8.47 1.48 18.31
N LYS A 67 -7.67 1.69 19.37
CA LYS A 67 -6.20 1.54 19.29
C LYS A 67 -5.74 0.13 18.92
N PRO A 68 -6.22 -0.95 19.56
CA PRO A 68 -5.91 -2.31 19.16
C PRO A 68 -6.29 -2.61 17.71
N LEU A 69 -7.43 -2.10 17.22
CA LEU A 69 -7.84 -2.27 15.85
C LEU A 69 -6.85 -1.60 14.88
N VAL A 70 -6.42 -0.36 15.16
CA VAL A 70 -5.42 0.34 14.35
C VAL A 70 -4.09 -0.41 14.37
N GLY A 71 -3.65 -0.91 15.53
CA GLY A 71 -2.44 -1.73 15.66
C GLY A 71 -2.51 -3.03 14.84
N LEU A 72 -3.65 -3.72 14.87
CA LEU A 72 -3.87 -4.92 14.08
C LEU A 72 -3.81 -4.62 12.57
N MET A 73 -4.47 -3.54 12.13
CA MET A 73 -4.43 -3.14 10.73
C MET A 73 -3.04 -2.68 10.30
N ALA A 74 -2.26 -2.05 11.19
CA ALA A 74 -0.87 -1.70 10.92
C ALA A 74 -0.01 -2.96 10.71
N ALA A 75 -0.21 -4.00 11.52
CA ALA A 75 0.47 -5.28 11.33
C ALA A 75 0.07 -5.95 10.00
N VAL A 76 -1.22 -5.91 9.63
CA VAL A 76 -1.70 -6.46 8.35
C VAL A 76 -1.08 -5.72 7.16
N VAL A 77 -1.10 -4.39 7.16
CA VAL A 77 -0.48 -3.57 6.10
C VAL A 77 1.03 -3.86 6.02
N PHE A 78 1.72 -3.89 7.17
CA PHE A 78 3.14 -4.21 7.24
C PHE A 78 3.45 -5.58 6.63
N ILE A 79 2.73 -6.65 7.04
CA ILE A 79 2.96 -8.02 6.52
C ILE A 79 2.69 -8.10 5.02
N ILE A 80 1.59 -7.51 4.53
CA ILE A 80 1.24 -7.53 3.11
C ILE A 80 2.31 -6.79 2.29
N SER A 81 2.79 -5.65 2.78
CA SER A 81 3.80 -4.84 2.09
C SER A 81 5.24 -5.38 2.21
N CYS A 82 5.47 -6.43 3.00
CA CYS A 82 6.77 -7.11 3.09
C CYS A 82 7.00 -8.21 2.03
N MET A 83 6.28 -8.19 0.90
CA MET A 83 6.41 -9.17 -0.19
C MET A 83 7.04 -8.51 -1.43
N PRO A 84 8.37 -8.27 -1.47
CA PRO A 84 8.99 -7.51 -2.55
C PRO A 84 9.12 -8.30 -3.84
N ILE A 85 8.79 -7.66 -4.95
CA ILE A 85 9.05 -8.15 -6.31
C ILE A 85 9.90 -7.09 -7.01
N PRO A 86 11.17 -7.40 -7.37
CA PRO A 86 12.05 -6.43 -8.03
C PRO A 86 11.46 -5.94 -9.35
N VAL A 87 11.50 -4.64 -9.59
CA VAL A 87 11.17 -4.03 -10.89
C VAL A 87 12.47 -3.74 -11.61
N PRO A 88 12.81 -4.48 -12.67
CA PRO A 88 14.05 -4.29 -13.41
C PRO A 88 14.19 -2.85 -13.90
N THR A 89 15.38 -2.27 -13.78
CA THR A 89 15.75 -0.94 -14.30
C THR A 89 15.07 0.28 -13.67
N ALA A 90 14.14 0.11 -12.72
CA ALA A 90 13.40 1.23 -12.15
C ALA A 90 13.97 1.73 -10.80
N GLY A 91 14.96 1.04 -10.21
CA GLY A 91 15.52 1.41 -8.90
C GLY A 91 14.51 1.33 -7.75
N THR A 92 13.48 0.49 -7.91
CA THR A 92 12.38 0.30 -6.98
C THR A 92 11.88 -1.15 -7.08
N CYS A 93 10.98 -1.55 -6.20
CA CYS A 93 10.28 -2.82 -6.35
C CYS A 93 8.76 -2.65 -6.21
N SER A 94 8.06 -3.70 -6.54
CA SER A 94 6.62 -3.83 -6.44
C SER A 94 6.25 -4.72 -5.27
N HIS A 95 5.16 -4.41 -4.60
CA HIS A 95 4.57 -5.23 -3.54
C HIS A 95 3.09 -4.87 -3.40
N PRO A 96 2.25 -5.74 -2.84
CA PRO A 96 0.91 -5.36 -2.44
C PRO A 96 0.99 -4.32 -1.31
N CYS A 97 0.10 -3.33 -1.32
CA CYS A 97 0.16 -2.22 -0.37
C CYS A 97 -0.71 -2.45 0.88
N GLY A 98 -1.86 -3.10 0.73
CA GLY A 98 -2.85 -3.28 1.79
C GLY A 98 -3.57 -1.99 2.20
N THR A 99 -3.24 -0.86 1.58
CA THR A 99 -3.78 0.46 1.94
C THR A 99 -5.20 0.67 1.48
N GLY A 100 -5.63 0.03 0.40
CA GLY A 100 -7.03 -0.02 -0.01
C GLY A 100 -7.90 -0.63 1.08
N MET A 101 -7.48 -1.77 1.65
CA MET A 101 -8.17 -2.44 2.75
C MET A 101 -8.20 -1.58 4.02
N SER A 102 -7.05 -1.06 4.46
CA SER A 102 -6.98 -0.22 5.66
C SER A 102 -7.76 1.08 5.50
N GLY A 103 -7.76 1.66 4.29
CA GLY A 103 -8.56 2.84 3.93
C GLY A 103 -10.05 2.59 4.04
N ILE A 104 -10.55 1.41 3.61
CA ILE A 104 -11.95 1.02 3.77
C ILE A 104 -12.32 0.89 5.25
N ILE A 105 -11.52 0.16 6.04
CA ILE A 105 -11.87 -0.23 7.40
C ILE A 105 -11.66 0.93 8.38
N LEU A 106 -10.53 1.63 8.33
CA LEU A 106 -10.17 2.68 9.29
C LEU A 106 -10.51 4.10 8.80
N GLY A 107 -10.81 4.22 7.52
CA GLY A 107 -10.86 5.50 6.82
C GLY A 107 -9.47 5.99 6.38
N PRO A 108 -9.39 6.82 5.32
CA PRO A 108 -8.13 7.15 4.66
C PRO A 108 -7.14 7.88 5.58
N ALA A 109 -7.60 8.78 6.44
CA ALA A 109 -6.71 9.53 7.34
C ALA A 109 -5.94 8.64 8.33
N ILE A 110 -6.58 7.61 8.88
CA ILE A 110 -5.91 6.66 9.79
C ILE A 110 -5.04 5.69 8.97
N SER A 111 -5.47 5.33 7.77
CA SER A 111 -4.69 4.48 6.87
C SER A 111 -3.35 5.13 6.48
N VAL A 112 -3.31 6.45 6.24
CA VAL A 112 -2.05 7.19 6.02
C VAL A 112 -1.10 7.02 7.22
N LEU A 113 -1.61 7.14 8.44
CA LEU A 113 -0.79 6.97 9.64
C LEU A 113 -0.28 5.53 9.79
N VAL A 114 -1.16 4.55 9.55
CA VAL A 114 -0.80 3.12 9.53
C VAL A 114 0.32 2.85 8.53
N THR A 115 0.21 3.40 7.32
CA THR A 115 1.22 3.30 6.28
C THR A 115 2.54 3.93 6.71
N ALA A 116 2.51 5.15 7.26
CA ALA A 116 3.72 5.83 7.72
C ALA A 116 4.46 5.02 8.79
N VAL A 117 3.75 4.37 9.71
CA VAL A 117 4.34 3.48 10.72
C VAL A 117 4.93 2.22 10.08
N ALA A 118 4.21 1.60 9.16
CA ALA A 118 4.70 0.40 8.44
C ALA A 118 6.00 0.71 7.66
N LEU A 119 6.02 1.81 6.89
CA LEU A 119 7.17 2.28 6.14
C LEU A 119 8.37 2.59 7.04
N LEU A 120 8.14 3.25 8.19
CA LEU A 120 9.19 3.54 9.15
C LEU A 120 9.84 2.25 9.70
N ILE A 121 9.02 1.26 10.06
CA ILE A 121 9.50 -0.03 10.55
C ILE A 121 10.30 -0.74 9.45
N GLN A 122 9.81 -0.74 8.21
CA GLN A 122 10.48 -1.34 7.06
C GLN A 122 11.84 -0.67 6.77
N ALA A 123 11.90 0.66 6.77
CA ALA A 123 13.14 1.39 6.54
C ALA A 123 14.18 1.13 7.64
N LEU A 124 13.76 1.09 8.91
CA LEU A 124 14.68 0.93 10.05
C LEU A 124 15.17 -0.51 10.25
N PHE A 125 14.32 -1.52 10.02
CA PHE A 125 14.62 -2.90 10.41
C PHE A 125 14.81 -3.86 9.23
N LEU A 126 14.31 -3.53 8.06
CA LEU A 126 14.33 -4.43 6.90
C LEU A 126 15.18 -3.89 5.74
N ALA A 127 15.84 -2.73 5.90
CA ALA A 127 16.51 -2.02 4.81
C ALA A 127 15.60 -1.84 3.57
N HIS A 128 14.34 -1.57 3.81
CA HIS A 128 13.26 -1.57 2.84
C HIS A 128 12.78 -0.14 2.64
N GLY A 129 12.93 0.42 1.43
CA GLY A 129 12.74 1.83 1.16
C GLY A 129 13.89 2.69 1.70
N GLY A 130 13.70 4.00 1.70
CA GLY A 130 14.66 4.96 2.25
C GLY A 130 14.02 5.84 3.32
N LEU A 131 14.81 6.22 4.33
CA LEU A 131 14.36 7.23 5.28
C LEU A 131 14.20 8.59 4.58
N SER A 132 15.07 8.92 3.63
CA SER A 132 14.97 10.17 2.85
C SER A 132 13.81 10.16 1.86
N THR A 133 13.42 9.01 1.35
CA THR A 133 12.35 8.86 0.35
C THR A 133 10.98 8.55 0.97
N MET A 134 10.94 8.28 2.29
CA MET A 134 9.72 7.89 3.01
C MET A 134 8.57 8.90 2.85
N GLY A 135 8.88 10.20 2.66
CA GLY A 135 7.86 11.21 2.38
C GLY A 135 7.07 10.94 1.09
N ALA A 136 7.77 10.57 0.02
CA ALA A 136 7.15 10.16 -1.25
C ALA A 136 6.33 8.88 -1.06
N ASP A 137 6.91 7.86 -0.44
CA ASP A 137 6.21 6.59 -0.20
C ASP A 137 4.95 6.76 0.67
N ILE A 138 4.93 7.70 1.62
CA ILE A 138 3.72 8.06 2.37
C ILE A 138 2.67 8.72 1.45
N VAL A 139 3.08 9.55 0.51
CA VAL A 139 2.16 10.20 -0.43
C VAL A 139 1.58 9.17 -1.39
N SER A 140 2.41 8.38 -2.05
CA SER A 140 1.94 7.39 -3.03
C SER A 140 1.12 6.28 -2.38
N MET A 141 1.68 5.56 -1.43
CA MET A 141 1.04 4.41 -0.80
C MET A 141 0.01 4.84 0.25
N GLY A 142 0.39 5.75 1.15
CA GLY A 142 -0.45 6.18 2.26
C GLY A 142 -1.62 7.06 1.81
N VAL A 143 -1.34 8.15 1.11
CA VAL A 143 -2.39 9.10 0.71
C VAL A 143 -3.13 8.57 -0.51
N MET A 144 -2.45 8.46 -1.66
CA MET A 144 -3.13 8.14 -2.92
C MET A 144 -3.77 6.76 -2.91
N GLY A 145 -3.05 5.74 -2.43
CA GLY A 145 -3.59 4.38 -2.31
C GLY A 145 -4.81 4.31 -1.38
N SER A 146 -4.70 4.89 -0.18
CA SER A 146 -5.81 4.85 0.79
C SER A 146 -7.04 5.63 0.34
N PHE A 147 -6.86 6.82 -0.23
CA PHE A 147 -7.97 7.61 -0.74
C PHE A 147 -8.61 6.99 -1.97
N ALA A 148 -7.82 6.48 -2.91
CA ALA A 148 -8.33 5.79 -4.09
C ALA A 148 -9.18 4.56 -3.69
N GLY A 149 -8.65 3.71 -2.81
CA GLY A 149 -9.40 2.55 -2.31
C GLY A 149 -10.68 2.93 -1.59
N TYR A 150 -10.60 3.88 -0.64
CA TYR A 150 -11.77 4.33 0.11
C TYR A 150 -12.84 4.94 -0.78
N LEU A 151 -12.47 5.85 -1.68
CA LEU A 151 -13.42 6.54 -2.56
C LEU A 151 -14.07 5.56 -3.55
N THR A 152 -13.28 4.65 -4.13
CA THR A 152 -13.79 3.58 -5.01
C THR A 152 -14.80 2.72 -4.29
N PHE A 153 -14.47 2.24 -3.07
CA PHE A 153 -15.37 1.44 -2.27
C PHE A 153 -16.68 2.18 -2.00
N ARG A 154 -16.61 3.42 -1.53
CA ARG A 154 -17.78 4.25 -1.22
C ARG A 154 -18.63 4.52 -2.45
N ALA A 155 -18.03 4.83 -3.58
CA ALA A 155 -18.72 5.07 -4.84
C ALA A 155 -19.49 3.81 -5.31
N LEU A 156 -18.83 2.65 -5.35
CA LEU A 156 -19.45 1.40 -5.78
C LEU A 156 -20.55 0.92 -4.82
N ARG A 157 -20.37 1.11 -3.51
CA ARG A 157 -21.43 0.82 -2.52
C ARG A 157 -22.63 1.76 -2.67
N SER A 158 -22.43 3.03 -3.01
CA SER A 158 -23.52 3.96 -3.30
C SER A 158 -24.31 3.55 -4.56
N MET A 159 -23.65 2.90 -5.52
CA MET A 159 -24.26 2.30 -6.71
C MET A 159 -24.87 0.92 -6.44
N LYS A 160 -24.98 0.50 -5.17
CA LYS A 160 -25.54 -0.80 -4.73
C LYS A 160 -24.77 -2.03 -5.26
N MET A 161 -23.51 -1.85 -5.66
CA MET A 161 -22.65 -2.98 -6.01
C MET A 161 -22.41 -3.88 -4.80
N SER A 162 -22.19 -5.18 -5.04
CA SER A 162 -21.93 -6.15 -3.98
C SER A 162 -20.67 -5.78 -3.17
N LEU A 163 -20.62 -6.21 -1.93
CA LEU A 163 -19.51 -5.96 -1.02
C LEU A 163 -18.18 -6.51 -1.59
N SER A 164 -18.23 -7.69 -2.21
CA SER A 164 -17.09 -8.34 -2.84
C SER A 164 -16.55 -7.53 -4.03
N VAL A 165 -17.42 -7.11 -4.94
CA VAL A 165 -17.02 -6.31 -6.11
C VAL A 165 -16.47 -4.96 -5.68
N ALA A 166 -17.12 -4.27 -4.75
CA ALA A 166 -16.66 -2.99 -4.24
C ALA A 166 -15.29 -3.12 -3.54
N GLY A 167 -15.09 -4.18 -2.76
CA GLY A 167 -13.82 -4.48 -2.10
C GLY A 167 -12.72 -4.80 -3.11
N PHE A 168 -13.01 -5.63 -4.11
CA PHE A 168 -12.06 -5.99 -5.16
C PHE A 168 -11.57 -4.77 -5.94
N MET A 169 -12.49 -3.97 -6.45
CA MET A 169 -12.14 -2.77 -7.22
C MET A 169 -11.42 -1.73 -6.37
N ALA A 170 -11.74 -1.64 -5.09
CA ALA A 170 -11.07 -0.73 -4.17
C ALA A 170 -9.61 -1.14 -3.94
N GLY A 171 -9.32 -2.42 -3.71
CA GLY A 171 -7.94 -2.92 -3.59
C GLY A 171 -7.15 -2.74 -4.88
N LEU A 172 -7.73 -3.16 -6.01
CA LEU A 172 -7.13 -3.01 -7.34
C LEU A 172 -6.73 -1.56 -7.65
N LEU A 173 -7.67 -0.63 -7.47
CA LEU A 173 -7.43 0.78 -7.81
C LEU A 173 -6.56 1.49 -6.76
N ALA A 174 -6.53 1.03 -5.51
CA ALA A 174 -5.59 1.51 -4.51
C ALA A 174 -4.15 1.20 -4.91
N ASP A 175 -3.87 -0.04 -5.31
CA ASP A 175 -2.56 -0.48 -5.79
C ASP A 175 -2.13 0.34 -7.02
N TRP A 176 -2.97 0.40 -8.05
CA TRP A 176 -2.64 1.13 -9.27
C TRP A 176 -2.45 2.63 -9.05
N ALA A 177 -3.24 3.25 -8.17
CA ALA A 177 -3.07 4.66 -7.81
C ALA A 177 -1.74 4.91 -7.10
N THR A 178 -1.32 3.98 -6.22
CA THR A 178 -0.01 4.04 -5.57
C THR A 178 1.10 4.09 -6.62
N TYR A 179 1.13 3.14 -7.55
CA TYR A 179 2.24 3.06 -8.51
C TYR A 179 2.20 4.09 -9.62
N LEU A 180 1.01 4.57 -9.98
CA LEU A 180 0.88 5.75 -10.83
C LEU A 180 1.54 6.98 -10.16
N THR A 181 1.30 7.17 -8.88
CA THR A 181 1.88 8.27 -8.11
C THR A 181 3.39 8.08 -7.94
N THR A 182 3.86 6.88 -7.59
CA THR A 182 5.29 6.55 -7.53
C THR A 182 6.00 6.82 -8.86
N SER A 183 5.33 6.55 -9.99
CA SER A 183 5.89 6.87 -11.31
C SER A 183 6.05 8.38 -11.53
N VAL A 184 5.13 9.19 -11.01
CA VAL A 184 5.24 10.66 -11.04
C VAL A 184 6.38 11.13 -10.13
N GLU A 185 6.48 10.59 -8.92
CA GLU A 185 7.51 10.91 -7.93
C GLU A 185 8.91 10.63 -8.47
N LEU A 186 9.12 9.42 -8.99
CA LEU A 186 10.40 9.01 -9.61
C LEU A 186 10.72 9.88 -10.82
N ALA A 187 9.80 9.97 -11.78
CA ALA A 187 10.06 10.74 -13.00
C ALA A 187 10.36 12.21 -12.69
N SER A 188 9.70 12.80 -11.69
CA SER A 188 9.96 14.18 -11.28
C SER A 188 11.34 14.35 -10.66
N GLY A 189 11.73 13.42 -9.78
CA GLY A 189 13.01 13.51 -9.05
C GLY A 189 14.22 13.22 -9.90
N ILE A 190 14.15 12.23 -10.81
CA ILE A 190 15.32 11.75 -11.55
C ILE A 190 15.44 12.30 -12.98
N LYS A 191 14.49 13.10 -13.46
CA LYS A 191 14.49 13.57 -14.86
C LYS A 191 15.71 14.43 -15.23
N GLY A 192 16.31 15.15 -14.29
CA GLY A 192 17.34 16.15 -14.60
C GLY A 192 16.84 17.13 -15.68
N ASP A 193 17.62 17.28 -16.74
CA ASP A 193 17.26 18.11 -17.91
C ASP A 193 16.37 17.39 -18.94
N SER A 194 16.06 16.12 -18.71
CA SER A 194 15.24 15.33 -19.64
C SER A 194 13.75 15.73 -19.55
N PRO A 195 12.99 15.58 -20.66
CA PRO A 195 11.55 15.82 -20.64
C PRO A 195 10.83 14.85 -19.68
N PHE A 196 9.89 15.38 -18.88
CA PHE A 196 9.15 14.60 -17.90
C PHE A 196 8.32 13.46 -18.51
N MET A 197 7.51 13.75 -19.54
CA MET A 197 6.55 12.78 -20.08
C MET A 197 7.19 11.51 -20.66
N PRO A 198 8.28 11.55 -21.44
CA PRO A 198 8.94 10.32 -21.90
C PRO A 198 9.50 9.49 -20.76
N LEU A 199 10.05 10.12 -19.71
CA LEU A 199 10.58 9.39 -18.56
C LEU A 199 9.46 8.78 -17.72
N PHE A 200 8.41 9.56 -17.43
CA PHE A 200 7.20 9.07 -16.75
C PHE A 200 6.61 7.84 -17.45
N GLY A 201 6.47 7.91 -18.78
CA GLY A 201 5.97 6.78 -19.57
C GLY A 201 6.84 5.53 -19.45
N LYS A 202 8.19 5.69 -19.48
CA LYS A 202 9.12 4.56 -19.30
C LYS A 202 9.00 3.93 -17.92
N VAL A 203 8.95 4.74 -16.86
CA VAL A 203 8.80 4.28 -15.48
C VAL A 203 7.46 3.55 -15.31
N LEU A 204 6.37 4.15 -15.79
CA LEU A 204 5.04 3.56 -15.72
C LEU A 204 4.96 2.20 -16.43
N ILE A 205 5.52 2.10 -17.66
CA ILE A 205 5.57 0.86 -18.42
C ILE A 205 6.39 -0.21 -17.68
N ALA A 206 7.47 0.17 -17.00
CA ALA A 206 8.29 -0.76 -16.22
C ALA A 206 7.50 -1.40 -15.05
N PHE A 207 6.52 -0.71 -14.49
CA PHE A 207 5.66 -1.24 -13.43
C PHE A 207 4.56 -2.17 -13.95
N ILE A 208 4.09 -2.03 -15.19
CA ILE A 208 2.93 -2.79 -15.72
C ILE A 208 3.04 -4.30 -15.48
N PRO A 209 4.16 -4.99 -15.81
CA PRO A 209 4.26 -6.44 -15.68
C PRO A 209 4.05 -6.95 -14.25
N THR A 210 4.42 -6.16 -13.26
CA THR A 210 4.29 -6.50 -11.83
C THR A 210 2.99 -5.99 -11.24
N GLN A 211 2.55 -4.79 -11.60
CA GLN A 211 1.39 -4.15 -10.98
C GLN A 211 0.04 -4.63 -11.50
N LEU A 212 -0.04 -5.15 -12.72
CA LEU A 212 -1.29 -5.77 -13.17
C LEU A 212 -1.66 -6.99 -12.33
N PRO A 213 -0.79 -8.01 -12.16
CA PRO A 213 -1.10 -9.16 -11.31
C PRO A 213 -1.19 -8.81 -9.82
N LEU A 214 -0.36 -7.89 -9.32
CA LEU A 214 -0.40 -7.47 -7.91
C LEU A 214 -1.69 -6.73 -7.57
N GLY A 215 -2.15 -5.84 -8.41
CA GLY A 215 -3.43 -5.15 -8.20
C GLY A 215 -4.62 -6.14 -8.16
N ILE A 216 -4.60 -7.17 -9.01
CA ILE A 216 -5.61 -8.25 -8.96
C ILE A 216 -5.53 -9.00 -7.63
N LEU A 217 -4.33 -9.35 -7.18
CA LEU A 217 -4.11 -10.00 -5.89
C LEU A 217 -4.59 -9.12 -4.73
N GLU A 218 -4.23 -7.83 -4.72
CA GLU A 218 -4.65 -6.88 -3.69
C GLU A 218 -6.17 -6.68 -3.68
N GLY A 219 -6.77 -6.63 -4.87
CA GLY A 219 -8.22 -6.63 -5.03
C GLY A 219 -8.87 -7.86 -4.39
N ALA A 220 -8.33 -9.06 -4.67
CA ALA A 220 -8.84 -10.32 -4.11
C ALA A 220 -8.67 -10.37 -2.58
N LEU A 221 -7.52 -9.97 -2.05
CA LEU A 221 -7.26 -9.89 -0.61
C LEU A 221 -8.21 -8.90 0.09
N THR A 222 -8.40 -7.73 -0.49
CA THR A 222 -9.30 -6.70 0.05
C THR A 222 -10.75 -7.17 0.04
N ALA A 223 -11.23 -7.75 -1.06
CA ALA A 223 -12.57 -8.34 -1.14
C ALA A 223 -12.76 -9.45 -0.12
N GLY A 224 -11.81 -10.38 -0.06
CA GLY A 224 -11.83 -11.50 0.88
C GLY A 224 -11.91 -11.03 2.33
N MET A 225 -11.10 -10.05 2.72
CA MET A 225 -11.09 -9.50 4.07
C MET A 225 -12.41 -8.80 4.42
N VAL A 226 -12.93 -7.93 3.55
CA VAL A 226 -14.18 -7.21 3.80
C VAL A 226 -15.36 -8.18 3.89
N VAL A 227 -15.42 -9.20 3.01
CA VAL A 227 -16.45 -10.25 3.06
C VAL A 227 -16.29 -11.12 4.31
N LEU A 228 -15.07 -11.50 4.68
CA LEU A 228 -14.82 -12.27 5.91
C LEU A 228 -15.29 -11.50 7.15
N LEU A 229 -14.94 -10.22 7.25
CA LEU A 229 -15.35 -9.37 8.37
C LEU A 229 -16.87 -9.16 8.39
N SER A 230 -17.53 -9.05 7.24
CA SER A 230 -18.99 -8.92 7.19
C SER A 230 -19.70 -10.15 7.75
N LYS A 231 -19.10 -11.33 7.64
CA LYS A 231 -19.65 -12.60 8.18
C LYS A 231 -19.27 -12.84 9.63
N LYS A 232 -18.05 -12.47 10.04
CA LYS A 232 -17.50 -12.83 11.35
C LYS A 232 -17.60 -11.69 12.39
N ARG A 233 -17.51 -10.45 11.96
CA ARG A 233 -17.52 -9.26 12.80
C ARG A 233 -18.28 -8.10 12.13
N PRO A 234 -19.56 -8.33 11.80
CA PRO A 234 -20.40 -7.29 11.19
C PRO A 234 -20.53 -6.06 12.11
N ASP A 235 -20.55 -6.28 13.42
CA ASP A 235 -20.52 -5.24 14.45
C ASP A 235 -19.38 -4.25 14.25
N LEU A 236 -18.19 -4.75 13.92
CA LEU A 236 -17.02 -3.93 13.66
C LEU A 236 -17.23 -3.07 12.40
N LEU A 237 -17.71 -3.65 11.31
CA LEU A 237 -17.92 -2.93 10.06
C LEU A 237 -19.01 -1.85 10.17
N VAL A 238 -20.06 -2.10 10.96
CA VAL A 238 -21.07 -1.08 11.29
C VAL A 238 -20.45 0.05 12.13
N LYS A 239 -19.70 -0.30 13.17
CA LYS A 239 -18.99 0.65 14.01
C LYS A 239 -18.05 1.55 13.21
N MET A 240 -17.34 0.97 12.23
CA MET A 240 -16.43 1.68 11.33
C MET A 240 -17.15 2.37 10.14
N ARG A 241 -18.48 2.29 10.08
CA ARG A 241 -19.30 2.86 9.00
C ARG A 241 -18.97 2.32 7.60
N VAL A 242 -18.47 1.10 7.53
CA VAL A 242 -18.26 0.35 6.28
C VAL A 242 -19.58 -0.24 5.79
N LEU A 243 -20.37 -0.79 6.71
CA LEU A 243 -21.73 -1.27 6.50
C LEU A 243 -22.75 -0.41 7.24
N LYS A 244 -23.97 -0.39 6.74
CA LYS A 244 -25.13 0.17 7.46
C LYS A 244 -25.71 -0.89 8.41
N PRO A 245 -26.35 -0.49 9.53
CA PRO A 245 -27.02 -1.44 10.42
C PRO A 245 -28.06 -2.32 9.70
N GLU A 246 -28.76 -1.77 8.71
CA GLU A 246 -29.79 -2.45 7.90
C GLU A 246 -29.19 -3.58 7.03
N GLU A 247 -27.90 -3.53 6.72
CA GLU A 247 -27.21 -4.54 5.89
C GLU A 247 -26.74 -5.75 6.70
N VAL A 248 -26.92 -5.71 8.02
CA VAL A 248 -26.46 -6.73 8.99
C VAL A 248 -27.63 -7.34 9.77
N ALA A 249 -28.83 -6.75 9.67
CA ALA A 249 -30.03 -7.34 10.26
C ALA A 249 -30.30 -8.73 9.65
N PRO A 250 -30.65 -9.74 10.48
CA PRO A 250 -30.90 -11.12 10.02
C PRO A 250 -32.10 -11.20 9.09
#